data_16ef94a3b63ad632e290b47e0ffe76b3
#
_entry.id   16ef94a3b63ad632e290b47e0ffe76b3
#
_cell.length_a   1.000
_cell.length_b   1.000
_cell.length_c   1.000
_cell.angle_alpha   90.00
_cell.angle_beta   90.00
_cell.angle_gamma   90.00
#
_symmetry.space_group_name_H-M   'P 1'
#
loop_
_entity.id
_entity.type
_entity.pdbx_description
1 polymer ?
#
loop_
_entity_poly.entity_id
_entity_poly.type
_entity_poly.pdbx_seq_one_letter_code
_entity_poly.pdbx_strand_id
1 'polypeptide(L)'
;DSNGDFHSTVWMPTYELLRRLDPDMPIVGPAIAYYTQERMRKFFKFCKENNCLPDIVCWHQWGSGGLPGAVENVRKLEKEFGLPDYPICVNEYCAGSNAELQKYEGCPGYSVPFIAKFERYKIESATISWWFTQYPGRLGSILTANNEKGGGWHLYKWYGDMEGYMASVTPPNDKSEGLDGFAAVNKKMREASIVLGGNNTGSVDVIIDGLPDWMGSEVEVITEVVTWENKDKAVAGPQTLSTEIYTINNGQIIVPVNVTSNLYAYRLYITPNEVIPRSPFLGEVISIP
;
A
#
# COMPACT_ATOMS: atom_id res chain seq x y z
N ASP A 1 5.70 4.19 27.50
CA ASP A 1 6.90 3.68 27.99
C ASP A 1 7.98 4.66 28.38
N SER A 2 7.65 5.77 29.10
CA SER A 2 8.62 6.71 29.65
C SER A 2 9.49 6.12 30.78
N ASN A 3 9.14 4.97 31.34
CA ASN A 3 9.74 4.45 32.58
C ASN A 3 10.61 3.21 32.41
N GLY A 4 10.87 2.72 31.19
CA GLY A 4 11.80 1.61 30.97
C GLY A 4 11.35 0.21 31.40
N ASP A 5 10.19 0.10 32.05
CA ASP A 5 9.72 -1.17 32.62
C ASP A 5 8.89 -2.05 31.67
N PHE A 6 8.48 -1.52 30.50
CA PHE A 6 7.65 -2.28 29.56
C PHE A 6 8.29 -3.62 29.18
N HIS A 7 9.61 -3.64 28.94
CA HIS A 7 10.27 -4.85 28.48
C HIS A 7 10.28 -5.96 29.53
N SER A 8 10.51 -5.63 30.79
CA SER A 8 10.57 -6.59 31.89
C SER A 8 9.20 -6.89 32.52
N THR A 9 8.29 -5.92 32.54
CA THR A 9 7.01 -6.06 33.25
C THR A 9 5.84 -6.49 32.34
N VAL A 10 5.94 -6.24 31.05
CA VAL A 10 4.89 -6.59 30.10
C VAL A 10 5.39 -7.55 29.02
N TRP A 11 6.42 -7.17 28.25
CA TRP A 11 6.85 -7.95 27.11
C TRP A 11 7.36 -9.35 27.50
N MET A 12 8.36 -9.44 28.36
CA MET A 12 8.97 -10.72 28.73
C MET A 12 7.98 -11.70 29.34
N PRO A 13 7.18 -11.32 30.39
CA PRO A 13 6.22 -12.27 30.97
C PRO A 13 5.12 -12.69 29.97
N THR A 14 4.69 -11.78 29.06
CA THR A 14 3.73 -12.11 28.01
C THR A 14 4.35 -13.09 27.01
N TYR A 15 5.58 -12.83 26.55
CA TYR A 15 6.32 -13.72 25.65
C TYR A 15 6.47 -15.12 26.24
N GLU A 16 6.91 -15.25 27.48
CA GLU A 16 7.08 -16.53 28.18
C GLU A 16 5.75 -17.28 28.31
N LEU A 17 4.66 -16.56 28.62
CA LEU A 17 3.32 -17.15 28.71
C LEU A 17 2.87 -17.69 27.34
N LEU A 18 3.00 -16.88 26.28
CA LEU A 18 2.60 -17.27 24.93
C LEU A 18 3.39 -18.48 24.44
N ARG A 19 4.72 -18.48 24.60
CA ARG A 19 5.58 -19.63 24.22
C ARG A 19 5.27 -20.91 25.00
N ARG A 20 4.79 -20.78 26.23
CA ARG A 20 4.35 -21.93 27.04
C ARG A 20 3.00 -22.47 26.58
N LEU A 21 2.08 -21.59 26.15
CA LEU A 21 0.75 -21.99 25.70
C LEU A 21 0.75 -22.54 24.27
N ASP A 22 1.52 -21.90 23.40
CA ASP A 22 1.69 -22.29 22.01
C ASP A 22 3.12 -21.94 21.54
N PRO A 23 4.04 -22.91 21.52
CA PRO A 23 5.43 -22.67 21.15
C PRO A 23 5.63 -22.20 19.70
N ASP A 24 4.73 -22.56 18.80
CA ASP A 24 4.83 -22.35 17.36
C ASP A 24 4.10 -21.08 16.89
N MET A 25 3.29 -20.45 17.75
CA MET A 25 2.55 -19.24 17.41
C MET A 25 3.50 -18.05 17.16
N PRO A 26 3.44 -17.37 15.98
CA PRO A 26 4.26 -16.19 15.72
C PRO A 26 3.93 -15.05 16.70
N ILE A 27 4.96 -14.51 17.37
CA ILE A 27 4.81 -13.38 18.30
C ILE A 27 5.27 -12.10 17.61
N VAL A 28 4.37 -11.12 17.55
CA VAL A 28 4.58 -9.83 16.92
C VAL A 28 4.86 -8.77 17.98
N GLY A 29 5.90 -7.98 17.78
CA GLY A 29 6.20 -6.90 18.70
C GLY A 29 7.41 -6.04 18.32
N PRO A 30 7.65 -4.96 19.07
CA PRO A 30 7.03 -4.53 20.34
C PRO A 30 5.76 -3.67 20.20
N ALA A 31 5.24 -3.41 18.99
CA ALA A 31 4.07 -2.55 18.74
C ALA A 31 4.25 -1.11 19.27
N ILE A 32 5.40 -0.51 18.97
CA ILE A 32 5.74 0.85 19.43
C ILE A 32 4.85 1.87 18.73
N ALA A 33 4.08 2.67 19.50
CA ALA A 33 3.17 3.69 18.96
C ALA A 33 3.89 4.82 18.19
N TYR A 34 5.13 5.12 18.53
CA TYR A 34 6.00 6.08 17.82
C TYR A 34 7.37 5.47 17.64
N TYR A 35 7.68 5.12 16.40
CA TYR A 35 8.98 4.57 16.06
C TYR A 35 10.11 5.55 16.38
N THR A 36 11.11 5.07 17.11
CA THR A 36 12.43 5.69 17.18
C THR A 36 13.50 4.61 17.19
N GLN A 37 14.64 4.89 16.57
CA GLN A 37 15.77 3.96 16.57
C GLN A 37 16.21 3.59 17.99
N GLU A 38 16.18 4.54 18.92
CA GLU A 38 16.56 4.31 20.32
C GLU A 38 15.64 3.33 21.03
N ARG A 39 14.30 3.46 20.84
CA ARG A 39 13.32 2.54 21.42
C ARG A 39 13.51 1.13 20.90
N MET A 40 13.66 0.99 19.58
CA MET A 40 13.86 -0.29 18.94
C MET A 40 15.21 -0.93 19.37
N ARG A 41 16.27 -0.12 19.49
CA ARG A 41 17.58 -0.58 20.01
C ARG A 41 17.47 -1.12 21.43
N LYS A 42 16.80 -0.39 22.33
CA LYS A 42 16.59 -0.84 23.71
C LYS A 42 15.80 -2.15 23.76
N PHE A 43 14.77 -2.28 22.93
CA PHE A 43 13.98 -3.49 22.82
C PHE A 43 14.82 -4.69 22.34
N PHE A 44 15.51 -4.56 21.22
CA PHE A 44 16.35 -5.65 20.70
C PHE A 44 17.45 -6.06 21.68
N LYS A 45 18.11 -5.08 22.32
CA LYS A 45 19.11 -5.38 23.34
C LYS A 45 18.53 -6.20 24.47
N PHE A 46 17.43 -5.73 25.08
CA PHE A 46 16.76 -6.43 26.18
C PHE A 46 16.32 -7.84 25.76
N CYS A 47 15.64 -7.96 24.62
CA CYS A 47 15.11 -9.24 24.17
C CYS A 47 16.22 -10.26 23.84
N LYS A 48 17.33 -9.81 23.27
CA LYS A 48 18.50 -10.67 23.03
C LYS A 48 19.13 -11.16 24.34
N GLU A 49 19.29 -10.28 25.31
CA GLU A 49 19.87 -10.61 26.63
C GLU A 49 18.98 -11.57 27.45
N ASN A 50 17.66 -11.55 27.20
CA ASN A 50 16.67 -12.33 27.96
C ASN A 50 16.00 -13.46 27.12
N ASN A 51 16.50 -13.76 25.92
CA ASN A 51 15.95 -14.81 25.03
C ASN A 51 14.44 -14.67 24.74
N CYS A 52 13.96 -13.44 24.55
CA CYS A 52 12.54 -13.14 24.28
C CYS A 52 12.36 -12.28 23.02
N LEU A 53 13.12 -12.56 21.96
CA LEU A 53 13.00 -11.88 20.66
C LEU A 53 11.67 -12.22 19.98
N PRO A 54 11.01 -11.25 19.32
CA PRO A 54 9.81 -11.50 18.52
C PRO A 54 10.11 -12.34 17.29
N ASP A 55 9.09 -12.90 16.67
CA ASP A 55 9.19 -13.52 15.33
C ASP A 55 8.97 -12.48 14.23
N ILE A 56 8.19 -11.44 14.49
CA ILE A 56 7.86 -10.35 13.58
C ILE A 56 8.06 -9.01 14.30
N VAL A 57 8.84 -8.11 13.72
CA VAL A 57 9.07 -6.78 14.29
C VAL A 57 7.92 -5.85 13.92
N CYS A 58 7.42 -5.05 14.88
CA CYS A 58 6.20 -4.30 14.70
C CYS A 58 6.26 -2.90 15.33
N TRP A 59 5.68 -1.91 14.63
CA TRP A 59 5.45 -0.55 15.14
C TRP A 59 4.30 0.16 14.43
N HIS A 60 3.82 1.30 15.02
CA HIS A 60 2.91 2.21 14.33
C HIS A 60 3.70 3.18 13.43
N GLN A 61 3.20 3.41 12.22
CA GLN A 61 3.82 4.30 11.25
C GLN A 61 2.93 5.51 10.97
N TRP A 62 3.35 6.67 11.45
CA TRP A 62 2.69 7.94 11.22
C TRP A 62 3.40 8.69 10.11
N GLY A 63 2.68 8.89 8.98
CA GLY A 63 3.27 9.42 7.75
C GLY A 63 4.10 8.40 6.98
N SER A 64 3.88 8.33 5.68
CA SER A 64 4.56 7.36 4.80
C SER A 64 6.04 7.69 4.58
N GLY A 65 6.40 8.98 4.60
CA GLY A 65 7.77 9.45 4.33
C GLY A 65 8.81 8.95 5.34
N GLY A 66 8.39 8.63 6.57
CA GLY A 66 9.26 8.09 7.62
C GLY A 66 9.54 6.60 7.52
N LEU A 67 8.71 5.85 6.78
CA LEU A 67 8.81 4.39 6.70
C LEU A 67 10.15 3.87 6.17
N PRO A 68 10.70 4.41 5.05
CA PRO A 68 12.00 3.96 4.55
C PRO A 68 13.11 4.05 5.61
N GLY A 69 13.18 5.17 6.31
CA GLY A 69 14.16 5.39 7.38
C GLY A 69 13.98 4.43 8.56
N ALA A 70 12.74 4.13 8.94
CA ALA A 70 12.44 3.17 10.01
C ALA A 70 12.90 1.76 9.62
N VAL A 71 12.58 1.30 8.41
CA VAL A 71 13.03 -0.02 7.90
C VAL A 71 14.55 -0.08 7.82
N GLU A 72 15.22 0.91 7.23
CA GLU A 72 16.68 0.98 7.17
C GLU A 72 17.31 0.90 8.56
N ASN A 73 16.71 1.57 9.55
CA ASN A 73 17.19 1.54 10.92
C ASN A 73 17.00 0.16 11.58
N VAL A 74 15.87 -0.51 11.36
CA VAL A 74 15.65 -1.88 11.85
C VAL A 74 16.70 -2.82 11.27
N ARG A 75 16.93 -2.81 9.96
CA ARG A 75 17.95 -3.64 9.30
C ARG A 75 19.38 -3.38 9.84
N LYS A 76 19.71 -2.11 10.15
CA LYS A 76 20.99 -1.77 10.81
C LYS A 76 21.09 -2.34 12.22
N LEU A 77 20.01 -2.28 12.99
CA LEU A 77 19.98 -2.83 14.35
C LEU A 77 20.06 -4.36 14.35
N GLU A 78 19.33 -5.02 13.47
CA GLU A 78 19.40 -6.48 13.29
C GLU A 78 20.87 -6.91 13.02
N LYS A 79 21.53 -6.24 12.08
CA LYS A 79 22.94 -6.50 11.78
C LYS A 79 23.86 -6.21 12.96
N GLU A 80 23.63 -5.10 13.67
CA GLU A 80 24.42 -4.72 14.86
C GLU A 80 24.33 -5.76 15.98
N PHE A 81 23.12 -6.29 16.19
CA PHE A 81 22.89 -7.30 17.21
C PHE A 81 23.13 -8.75 16.72
N GLY A 82 23.50 -8.96 15.45
CA GLY A 82 23.67 -10.29 14.86
C GLY A 82 22.37 -11.07 14.83
N LEU A 83 21.26 -10.39 14.53
CA LEU A 83 19.92 -10.95 14.37
C LEU A 83 19.64 -11.20 12.89
N PRO A 84 18.69 -12.09 12.54
CA PRO A 84 18.23 -12.23 11.18
C PRO A 84 17.43 -11.01 10.73
N ASP A 85 17.17 -10.89 9.42
CA ASP A 85 16.22 -9.94 8.89
C ASP A 85 14.79 -10.42 9.22
N TYR A 86 14.19 -9.84 10.25
CA TYR A 86 12.84 -10.20 10.67
C TYR A 86 11.79 -9.70 9.66
N PRO A 87 10.68 -10.42 9.46
CA PRO A 87 9.48 -9.84 8.86
C PRO A 87 9.06 -8.59 9.62
N ILE A 88 8.53 -7.61 8.90
CA ILE A 88 8.09 -6.33 9.49
C ILE A 88 6.58 -6.19 9.34
N CYS A 89 5.92 -5.88 10.43
CA CYS A 89 4.50 -5.53 10.47
C CYS A 89 4.35 -4.05 10.84
N VAL A 90 3.44 -3.36 10.15
CA VAL A 90 2.97 -2.03 10.54
C VAL A 90 1.54 -2.17 11.02
N ASN A 91 1.38 -2.42 12.32
CA ASN A 91 0.09 -2.76 12.90
C ASN A 91 -0.87 -1.57 13.07
N GLU A 92 -0.39 -0.37 12.75
CA GLU A 92 -1.24 0.82 12.68
C GLU A 92 -0.56 1.89 11.81
N TYR A 93 -1.23 2.37 10.76
CA TYR A 93 -0.72 3.46 9.93
C TYR A 93 -1.79 4.48 9.58
N CYS A 94 -1.38 5.74 9.48
CA CYS A 94 -2.21 6.87 9.05
C CYS A 94 -1.31 8.04 8.60
N ALA A 95 -1.89 9.04 7.96
CA ALA A 95 -1.21 10.28 7.57
C ALA A 95 -0.50 10.97 8.76
N GLY A 96 -1.03 10.82 9.96
CA GLY A 96 -0.39 11.28 11.19
C GLY A 96 -1.24 11.03 12.42
N SER A 97 -0.63 11.18 13.60
CA SER A 97 -1.24 10.90 14.88
C SER A 97 -2.04 12.07 15.49
N ASN A 98 -1.94 13.27 14.92
CA ASN A 98 -2.67 14.44 15.41
C ASN A 98 -4.04 14.59 14.72
N ALA A 99 -4.97 15.30 15.37
CA ALA A 99 -6.34 15.46 14.89
C ALA A 99 -6.46 16.06 13.48
N GLU A 100 -5.50 16.92 13.09
CA GLU A 100 -5.48 17.53 11.76
C GLU A 100 -5.16 16.51 10.66
N LEU A 101 -4.27 15.57 10.94
CA LEU A 101 -3.88 14.53 9.98
C LEU A 101 -4.81 13.32 10.02
N GLN A 102 -5.45 13.04 11.16
CA GLN A 102 -6.45 11.98 11.30
C GLN A 102 -7.69 12.20 10.42
N LYS A 103 -7.99 13.45 10.04
CA LYS A 103 -9.08 13.74 9.11
C LYS A 103 -8.85 13.16 7.70
N TYR A 104 -7.59 12.85 7.34
CA TYR A 104 -7.21 12.23 6.06
C TYR A 104 -7.14 10.70 6.11
N GLU A 105 -7.59 10.09 7.18
CA GLU A 105 -7.73 8.65 7.27
C GLU A 105 -8.61 8.11 6.13
N GLY A 106 -8.12 7.09 5.44
CA GLY A 106 -8.80 6.55 4.25
C GLY A 106 -8.74 7.44 3.01
N CYS A 107 -8.03 8.58 3.07
CA CYS A 107 -7.82 9.44 1.91
C CYS A 107 -6.92 8.74 0.87
N PRO A 108 -7.38 8.58 -0.40
CA PRO A 108 -6.60 7.88 -1.43
C PRO A 108 -5.20 8.46 -1.64
N GLY A 109 -5.09 9.78 -1.78
CA GLY A 109 -3.81 10.44 -2.01
C GLY A 109 -2.80 10.24 -0.89
N TYR A 110 -3.23 10.10 0.37
CA TYR A 110 -2.35 9.79 1.50
C TYR A 110 -2.07 8.30 1.65
N SER A 111 -2.96 7.43 1.15
CA SER A 111 -2.82 5.97 1.27
C SER A 111 -1.91 5.37 0.21
N VAL A 112 -1.88 5.92 -1.02
CA VAL A 112 -1.03 5.43 -2.11
C VAL A 112 0.45 5.35 -1.72
N PRO A 113 1.09 6.41 -1.14
CA PRO A 113 2.49 6.34 -0.75
C PRO A 113 2.79 5.29 0.34
N PHE A 114 1.81 4.95 1.18
CA PHE A 114 1.95 3.85 2.14
C PHE A 114 2.00 2.50 1.43
N ILE A 115 0.99 2.20 0.59
CA ILE A 115 0.92 0.94 -0.15
C ILE A 115 2.18 0.77 -1.01
N ALA A 116 2.59 1.82 -1.73
CA ALA A 116 3.79 1.81 -2.56
C ALA A 116 5.05 1.42 -1.76
N LYS A 117 5.21 1.98 -0.57
CA LYS A 117 6.35 1.67 0.30
C LYS A 117 6.22 0.30 0.97
N PHE A 118 5.01 -0.14 1.33
CA PHE A 118 4.79 -1.49 1.85
C PHE A 118 5.26 -2.54 0.84
N GLU A 119 4.90 -2.39 -0.43
CA GLU A 119 5.35 -3.27 -1.49
C GLU A 119 6.86 -3.19 -1.73
N ARG A 120 7.41 -1.99 -1.81
CA ARG A 120 8.84 -1.75 -2.08
C ARG A 120 9.74 -2.30 -0.97
N TYR A 121 9.34 -2.11 0.28
CA TYR A 121 10.12 -2.52 1.45
C TYR A 121 9.72 -3.90 1.99
N LYS A 122 8.82 -4.63 1.30
CA LYS A 122 8.38 -5.98 1.68
C LYS A 122 7.85 -6.02 3.10
N ILE A 123 6.96 -5.09 3.45
CA ILE A 123 6.24 -5.12 4.71
C ILE A 123 5.28 -6.32 4.69
N GLU A 124 5.40 -7.21 5.66
CA GLU A 124 4.66 -8.46 5.75
C GLU A 124 3.15 -8.22 5.88
N SER A 125 2.79 -7.26 6.70
CA SER A 125 1.40 -6.84 6.89
C SER A 125 1.29 -5.42 7.40
N ALA A 126 0.19 -4.75 7.04
CA ALA A 126 -0.09 -3.41 7.53
C ALA A 126 -1.60 -3.23 7.78
N THR A 127 -1.95 -2.52 8.86
CA THR A 127 -3.32 -2.25 9.24
C THR A 127 -3.56 -0.75 9.27
N ILE A 128 -4.55 -0.28 8.50
CA ILE A 128 -4.97 1.12 8.56
C ILE A 128 -5.52 1.44 9.95
N SER A 129 -5.12 2.58 10.50
CA SER A 129 -5.53 3.01 11.83
C SER A 129 -6.89 3.69 11.87
N TRP A 130 -7.31 3.98 13.10
CA TRP A 130 -8.51 4.67 13.52
C TRP A 130 -9.81 3.96 13.13
N TRP A 131 -9.84 2.66 13.33
CA TRP A 131 -11.05 1.84 13.31
C TRP A 131 -11.97 2.13 14.51
N PHE A 132 -11.97 3.40 14.97
CA PHE A 132 -12.86 3.82 16.01
C PHE A 132 -14.31 3.67 15.58
N THR A 133 -14.95 2.71 16.17
CA THR A 133 -16.38 2.43 16.06
C THR A 133 -17.25 3.43 16.83
N GLN A 134 -16.77 4.62 17.14
CA GLN A 134 -17.63 5.65 17.75
C GLN A 134 -18.86 5.96 16.89
N TYR A 135 -18.73 5.67 15.59
CA TYR A 135 -19.82 5.77 14.63
C TYR A 135 -19.93 4.45 13.88
N PRO A 136 -21.11 3.77 13.92
CA PRO A 136 -21.34 2.58 13.12
C PRO A 136 -21.01 2.84 11.66
N GLY A 137 -20.39 1.87 10.99
CA GLY A 137 -20.14 1.92 9.57
C GLY A 137 -18.76 2.38 9.11
N ARG A 138 -17.97 3.01 9.96
CA ARG A 138 -16.61 3.43 9.61
C ARG A 138 -15.63 2.28 9.76
N LEU A 139 -15.35 1.59 8.69
CA LEU A 139 -14.27 0.61 8.65
C LEU A 139 -12.98 1.30 8.20
N GLY A 140 -12.12 1.72 9.15
CA GLY A 140 -10.87 2.41 8.85
C GLY A 140 -11.05 3.64 7.94
N SER A 141 -12.20 4.33 8.05
CA SER A 141 -12.62 5.44 7.19
C SER A 141 -12.59 5.15 5.68
N ILE A 142 -12.59 3.90 5.29
CA ILE A 142 -12.81 3.48 3.88
C ILE A 142 -14.30 3.41 3.55
N LEU A 143 -15.15 3.25 4.57
CA LEU A 143 -16.60 3.45 4.47
C LEU A 143 -17.00 4.72 5.20
N THR A 144 -18.11 5.33 4.77
CA THR A 144 -18.74 6.46 5.46
C THR A 144 -19.42 6.02 6.75
N ALA A 145 -19.89 6.97 7.55
CA ALA A 145 -20.71 6.68 8.74
C ALA A 145 -21.98 5.88 8.42
N ASN A 146 -22.48 5.96 7.18
CA ASN A 146 -23.67 5.23 6.71
C ASN A 146 -23.34 3.91 5.99
N ASN A 147 -22.12 3.39 6.11
CA ASN A 147 -21.64 2.20 5.40
C ASN A 147 -21.60 2.33 3.86
N GLU A 148 -21.56 3.54 3.33
CA GLU A 148 -21.36 3.77 1.92
C GLU A 148 -19.88 3.73 1.56
N LYS A 149 -19.56 3.39 0.32
CA LYS A 149 -18.18 3.36 -0.18
C LYS A 149 -17.58 4.77 -0.24
N GLY A 150 -16.48 5.01 0.47
CA GLY A 150 -15.66 6.21 0.35
C GLY A 150 -14.58 6.08 -0.72
N GLY A 151 -13.79 7.14 -0.94
CA GLY A 151 -12.68 7.10 -1.89
C GLY A 151 -11.63 6.05 -1.50
N GLY A 152 -11.35 5.89 -0.21
CA GLY A 152 -10.46 4.84 0.28
C GLY A 152 -10.90 3.43 -0.12
N TRP A 153 -12.20 3.14 -0.04
CA TRP A 153 -12.72 1.83 -0.44
C TRP A 153 -12.36 1.50 -1.89
N HIS A 154 -12.49 2.46 -2.81
CA HIS A 154 -12.18 2.25 -4.22
C HIS A 154 -10.67 2.10 -4.47
N LEU A 155 -9.83 2.83 -3.74
CA LEU A 155 -8.37 2.66 -3.80
C LEU A 155 -7.97 1.25 -3.34
N TYR A 156 -8.44 0.82 -2.16
CA TYR A 156 -8.09 -0.51 -1.64
C TYR A 156 -8.69 -1.64 -2.50
N LYS A 157 -9.84 -1.38 -3.15
CA LYS A 157 -10.36 -2.30 -4.16
C LYS A 157 -9.42 -2.41 -5.37
N TRP A 158 -8.92 -1.30 -5.89
CA TRP A 158 -7.92 -1.34 -6.97
C TRP A 158 -6.69 -2.16 -6.57
N TYR A 159 -6.18 -1.94 -5.37
CA TYR A 159 -5.05 -2.69 -4.86
C TYR A 159 -5.37 -4.18 -4.67
N GLY A 160 -6.52 -4.51 -4.09
CA GLY A 160 -6.96 -5.88 -3.89
C GLY A 160 -7.32 -6.65 -5.18
N ASP A 161 -7.62 -5.93 -6.26
CA ASP A 161 -7.88 -6.53 -7.58
C ASP A 161 -6.60 -6.75 -8.40
N MET A 162 -5.45 -6.22 -7.97
CA MET A 162 -4.18 -6.43 -8.66
C MET A 162 -3.71 -7.87 -8.49
N GLU A 163 -3.56 -8.55 -9.61
CA GLU A 163 -3.03 -9.93 -9.68
C GLU A 163 -1.74 -9.96 -10.50
N GLY A 164 -0.99 -11.06 -10.38
CA GLY A 164 0.23 -11.30 -11.13
C GLY A 164 1.48 -10.93 -10.33
N TYR A 165 2.34 -10.06 -10.86
CA TYR A 165 3.61 -9.69 -10.25
C TYR A 165 3.68 -8.19 -10.03
N MET A 166 4.11 -7.78 -8.85
CA MET A 166 4.41 -6.38 -8.58
C MET A 166 5.61 -5.93 -9.42
N ALA A 167 5.44 -4.82 -10.13
CA ALA A 167 6.51 -4.17 -10.88
C ALA A 167 7.24 -3.15 -10.01
N SER A 168 8.52 -2.93 -10.28
CA SER A 168 9.30 -1.90 -9.58
C SER A 168 8.81 -0.50 -9.95
N VAL A 169 8.58 0.33 -8.96
CA VAL A 169 8.24 1.74 -9.13
C VAL A 169 9.29 2.61 -8.43
N THR A 170 9.81 3.60 -9.15
CA THR A 170 10.77 4.58 -8.62
C THR A 170 10.09 5.94 -8.50
N PRO A 171 9.76 6.39 -7.28
CA PRO A 171 9.17 7.71 -7.06
C PRO A 171 10.24 8.80 -7.16
N PRO A 172 9.86 10.07 -7.36
CA PRO A 172 10.79 11.20 -7.34
C PRO A 172 11.56 11.33 -6.03
N ASN A 173 10.92 11.02 -4.90
CA ASN A 173 11.54 11.02 -3.58
C ASN A 173 10.86 10.02 -2.64
N ASP A 174 11.50 8.89 -2.44
CA ASP A 174 10.99 7.81 -1.61
C ASP A 174 10.85 8.16 -0.10
N LYS A 175 11.63 9.12 0.37
CA LYS A 175 11.62 9.58 1.78
C LYS A 175 10.69 10.78 2.03
N SER A 176 9.63 10.92 1.21
CA SER A 176 8.65 12.00 1.34
C SER A 176 7.21 11.47 1.35
N GLU A 177 6.27 12.34 1.68
CA GLU A 177 4.82 12.14 1.50
C GLU A 177 4.37 12.49 0.08
N GLY A 178 5.31 12.81 -0.82
CA GLY A 178 5.04 13.25 -2.18
C GLY A 178 4.53 12.15 -3.08
N LEU A 179 4.60 12.41 -4.38
CA LEU A 179 4.16 11.48 -5.42
C LEU A 179 4.87 10.14 -5.28
N ASP A 180 4.08 9.10 -5.23
CA ASP A 180 4.53 7.70 -5.20
C ASP A 180 3.52 6.81 -5.94
N GLY A 181 3.84 5.55 -6.13
CA GLY A 181 2.94 4.61 -6.80
C GLY A 181 3.37 3.16 -6.64
N PHE A 182 2.46 2.29 -7.01
CA PHE A 182 2.67 0.85 -7.10
C PHE A 182 2.07 0.31 -8.39
N ALA A 183 2.60 -0.79 -8.89
CA ALA A 183 2.20 -1.34 -10.16
C ALA A 183 2.22 -2.87 -10.15
N ALA A 184 1.32 -3.48 -10.90
CA ALA A 184 1.30 -4.93 -11.12
C ALA A 184 1.12 -5.25 -12.61
N VAL A 185 1.67 -6.39 -13.01
CA VAL A 185 1.58 -6.93 -14.37
C VAL A 185 1.01 -8.34 -14.30
N ASN A 186 -0.08 -8.58 -15.01
CA ASN A 186 -0.75 -9.87 -15.08
C ASN A 186 -0.68 -10.43 -16.51
N LYS A 187 0.23 -11.38 -16.74
CA LYS A 187 0.38 -12.01 -18.05
C LYS A 187 -0.86 -12.81 -18.47
N LYS A 188 -1.53 -13.45 -17.53
CA LYS A 188 -2.71 -14.28 -17.81
C LYS A 188 -3.89 -13.46 -18.29
N MET A 189 -4.11 -12.31 -17.65
CA MET A 189 -5.17 -11.37 -18.02
C MET A 189 -4.72 -10.39 -19.12
N ARG A 190 -3.42 -10.38 -19.45
CA ARG A 190 -2.80 -9.49 -20.43
C ARG A 190 -3.03 -8.01 -20.09
N GLU A 191 -2.72 -7.66 -18.86
CA GLU A 191 -2.94 -6.32 -18.34
C GLU A 191 -1.78 -5.85 -17.46
N ALA A 192 -1.65 -4.55 -17.34
CA ALA A 192 -0.86 -3.91 -16.30
C ALA A 192 -1.70 -2.82 -15.63
N SER A 193 -1.50 -2.62 -14.35
CA SER A 193 -2.19 -1.60 -13.57
C SER A 193 -1.18 -0.82 -12.76
N ILE A 194 -1.21 0.51 -12.85
CA ILE A 194 -0.35 1.42 -12.12
C ILE A 194 -1.25 2.37 -11.35
N VAL A 195 -1.04 2.46 -10.04
CA VAL A 195 -1.75 3.42 -9.18
C VAL A 195 -0.74 4.44 -8.66
N LEU A 196 -1.07 5.73 -8.76
CA LEU A 196 -0.24 6.83 -8.28
C LEU A 196 -1.07 7.82 -7.47
N GLY A 197 -0.39 8.51 -6.56
CA GLY A 197 -0.96 9.52 -5.67
C GLY A 197 0.11 10.05 -4.71
N GLY A 198 -0.30 10.91 -3.78
CA GLY A 198 0.60 11.52 -2.82
C GLY A 198 0.43 13.03 -2.74
N ASN A 199 1.17 13.66 -1.85
CA ASN A 199 1.10 15.11 -1.66
C ASN A 199 1.78 15.86 -2.82
N ASN A 200 1.14 15.80 -3.99
CA ASN A 200 1.58 16.43 -5.23
C ASN A 200 0.39 16.88 -6.07
N THR A 201 0.57 17.93 -6.87
CA THR A 201 -0.38 18.38 -7.89
C THR A 201 0.38 18.85 -9.13
N GLY A 202 -0.29 18.89 -10.27
CA GLY A 202 0.28 19.29 -11.55
C GLY A 202 0.45 18.14 -12.52
N SER A 203 1.10 18.40 -13.66
CA SER A 203 1.37 17.40 -14.68
C SER A 203 2.51 16.48 -14.26
N VAL A 204 2.31 15.18 -14.44
CA VAL A 204 3.29 14.12 -14.15
C VAL A 204 3.40 13.22 -15.36
N ASP A 205 4.61 12.99 -15.84
CA ASP A 205 4.89 11.98 -16.85
C ASP A 205 5.20 10.64 -16.18
N VAL A 206 4.32 9.66 -16.40
CA VAL A 206 4.55 8.28 -15.93
C VAL A 206 5.31 7.54 -17.02
N ILE A 207 6.58 7.27 -16.76
CA ILE A 207 7.46 6.52 -17.67
C ILE A 207 7.31 5.04 -17.35
N ILE A 208 6.87 4.26 -18.33
CA ILE A 208 6.62 2.83 -18.21
C ILE A 208 7.59 2.10 -19.10
N ASP A 209 8.58 1.46 -18.48
CA ASP A 209 9.65 0.73 -19.15
C ASP A 209 9.45 -0.78 -19.04
N GLY A 210 9.99 -1.51 -20.02
CA GLY A 210 10.03 -2.97 -19.98
C GLY A 210 8.66 -3.60 -20.22
N LEU A 211 7.79 -2.93 -20.98
CA LEU A 211 6.54 -3.55 -21.42
C LEU A 211 6.86 -4.85 -22.18
N PRO A 212 6.27 -5.98 -21.75
CA PRO A 212 6.61 -7.27 -22.33
C PRO A 212 6.04 -7.44 -23.74
N ASP A 213 6.71 -8.27 -24.56
CA ASP A 213 6.35 -8.51 -25.98
C ASP A 213 4.89 -8.91 -26.20
N TRP A 214 4.27 -9.58 -25.22
CA TRP A 214 2.87 -9.99 -25.32
C TRP A 214 1.88 -8.80 -25.24
N MET A 215 2.34 -7.60 -24.89
CA MET A 215 1.55 -6.35 -25.00
C MET A 215 1.40 -5.89 -26.45
N GLY A 216 2.20 -6.42 -27.40
CA GLY A 216 2.17 -6.04 -28.81
C GLY A 216 2.94 -4.76 -29.11
N SER A 217 2.57 -4.08 -30.19
CA SER A 217 3.22 -2.81 -30.60
C SER A 217 2.47 -1.57 -30.09
N GLU A 218 1.23 -1.73 -29.70
CA GLU A 218 0.36 -0.66 -29.19
C GLU A 218 -0.42 -1.15 -27.95
N VAL A 219 -0.67 -0.25 -27.04
CA VAL A 219 -1.50 -0.49 -25.87
C VAL A 219 -2.60 0.56 -25.74
N GLU A 220 -3.75 0.14 -25.26
CA GLU A 220 -4.79 1.04 -24.77
C GLU A 220 -4.49 1.34 -23.29
N VAL A 221 -4.51 2.61 -22.93
CA VAL A 221 -4.37 3.11 -21.57
C VAL A 221 -5.63 3.83 -21.15
N ILE A 222 -6.32 3.30 -20.15
CA ILE A 222 -7.44 3.96 -19.49
C ILE A 222 -6.89 4.67 -18.24
N THR A 223 -7.01 5.99 -18.23
CA THR A 223 -6.68 6.80 -17.05
C THR A 223 -7.93 7.04 -16.22
N GLU A 224 -7.87 6.66 -14.96
CA GLU A 224 -8.99 6.82 -14.03
C GLU A 224 -8.57 7.62 -12.79
N VAL A 225 -9.56 8.20 -12.11
CA VAL A 225 -9.38 8.89 -10.83
C VAL A 225 -10.39 8.41 -9.80
N VAL A 226 -9.93 8.22 -8.57
CA VAL A 226 -10.77 8.11 -7.39
C VAL A 226 -10.64 9.40 -6.60
N THR A 227 -11.76 10.09 -6.45
CA THR A 227 -11.84 11.36 -5.73
C THR A 227 -12.03 11.16 -4.24
N TRP A 228 -11.76 12.20 -3.45
CA TRP A 228 -12.01 12.22 -2.03
C TRP A 228 -12.23 13.66 -1.57
N GLU A 229 -13.19 13.87 -0.70
CA GLU A 229 -13.50 15.18 -0.11
C GLU A 229 -13.28 15.13 1.42
N ASN A 230 -13.86 14.15 2.04
CA ASN A 230 -13.71 13.84 3.46
C ASN A 230 -14.18 12.40 3.72
N LYS A 231 -13.93 11.91 4.93
CA LYS A 231 -14.21 10.52 5.30
C LYS A 231 -15.70 10.15 5.40
N ASP A 232 -16.60 11.11 5.37
CA ASP A 232 -18.05 10.88 5.38
C ASP A 232 -18.72 11.08 4.03
N LYS A 233 -17.92 11.42 2.99
CA LYS A 233 -18.42 11.60 1.63
C LYS A 233 -18.35 10.29 0.84
N ALA A 234 -19.51 9.78 0.47
CA ALA A 234 -19.58 8.64 -0.43
C ALA A 234 -19.04 8.98 -1.83
N VAL A 235 -18.37 8.01 -2.44
CA VAL A 235 -17.85 8.08 -3.82
C VAL A 235 -18.46 6.93 -4.60
N ALA A 236 -19.15 7.24 -5.70
CA ALA A 236 -19.87 6.25 -6.51
C ALA A 236 -18.93 5.22 -7.16
N GLY A 237 -17.74 5.66 -7.55
CA GLY A 237 -16.72 4.82 -8.17
C GLY A 237 -15.61 5.63 -8.82
N PRO A 238 -14.62 4.94 -9.41
CA PRO A 238 -13.62 5.57 -10.25
C PRO A 238 -14.29 6.29 -11.44
N GLN A 239 -13.69 7.39 -11.87
CA GLN A 239 -14.11 8.16 -13.04
C GLN A 239 -13.03 8.02 -14.11
N THR A 240 -13.40 7.66 -15.33
CA THR A 240 -12.49 7.64 -16.47
C THR A 240 -12.19 9.08 -16.91
N LEU A 241 -10.92 9.43 -16.98
CA LEU A 241 -10.42 10.72 -17.44
C LEU A 241 -10.10 10.68 -18.93
N SER A 242 -9.45 9.61 -19.38
CA SER A 242 -9.11 9.39 -20.80
C SER A 242 -9.03 7.91 -21.13
N THR A 243 -9.16 7.61 -22.42
CA THR A 243 -8.83 6.32 -23.03
C THR A 243 -8.02 6.63 -24.28
N GLU A 244 -6.73 6.26 -24.28
CA GLU A 244 -5.80 6.62 -25.32
C GLU A 244 -4.96 5.41 -25.76
N ILE A 245 -4.52 5.42 -27.03
CA ILE A 245 -3.65 4.40 -27.58
C ILE A 245 -2.23 4.95 -27.64
N TYR A 246 -1.29 4.15 -27.13
CA TYR A 246 0.14 4.47 -27.13
C TYR A 246 0.90 3.43 -27.93
N THR A 247 1.74 3.90 -28.87
CA THR A 247 2.70 3.04 -29.57
C THR A 247 3.87 2.75 -28.64
N ILE A 248 4.22 1.47 -28.48
CA ILE A 248 5.34 1.05 -27.67
C ILE A 248 6.64 1.26 -28.47
N ASN A 249 7.54 2.09 -27.95
CA ASN A 249 8.84 2.37 -28.55
C ASN A 249 9.95 1.77 -27.68
N ASN A 250 10.66 0.76 -28.18
CA ASN A 250 11.72 0.05 -27.42
C ASN A 250 11.25 -0.47 -26.05
N GLY A 251 10.01 -0.95 -25.95
CA GLY A 251 9.43 -1.44 -24.69
C GLY A 251 8.97 -0.34 -23.74
N GLN A 252 8.90 0.93 -24.17
CA GLN A 252 8.56 2.07 -23.34
C GLN A 252 7.34 2.82 -23.89
N ILE A 253 6.52 3.35 -22.98
CA ILE A 253 5.57 4.42 -23.24
C ILE A 253 5.68 5.50 -22.15
N ILE A 254 5.24 6.72 -22.46
CA ILE A 254 5.15 7.83 -21.51
C ILE A 254 3.70 8.30 -21.46
N VAL A 255 3.09 8.25 -20.30
CA VAL A 255 1.69 8.63 -20.10
C VAL A 255 1.61 9.88 -19.23
N PRO A 256 1.19 11.03 -19.77
CA PRO A 256 0.98 12.22 -18.96
C PRO A 256 -0.26 12.10 -18.11
N VAL A 257 -0.15 12.39 -16.82
CA VAL A 257 -1.26 12.42 -15.86
C VAL A 257 -1.37 13.80 -15.24
N ASN A 258 -2.52 14.44 -15.34
CA ASN A 258 -2.76 15.70 -14.65
C ASN A 258 -3.33 15.45 -13.25
N VAL A 259 -2.47 15.56 -12.23
CA VAL A 259 -2.84 15.38 -10.83
C VAL A 259 -3.53 16.67 -10.34
N THR A 260 -4.84 16.66 -10.29
CA THR A 260 -5.67 17.83 -9.95
C THR A 260 -5.83 18.05 -8.43
N SER A 261 -5.59 17.01 -7.63
CA SER A 261 -5.68 17.09 -6.17
C SER A 261 -4.73 16.09 -5.51
N ASN A 262 -4.06 16.53 -4.45
CA ASN A 262 -3.24 15.67 -3.59
C ASN A 262 -4.07 14.71 -2.70
N LEU A 263 -5.39 14.80 -2.75
CA LEU A 263 -6.30 13.91 -2.01
C LEU A 263 -6.75 12.71 -2.86
N TYR A 264 -6.49 12.73 -4.15
CA TYR A 264 -6.98 11.75 -5.10
C TYR A 264 -5.94 10.66 -5.39
N ALA A 265 -6.42 9.51 -5.84
CA ALA A 265 -5.59 8.49 -6.45
C ALA A 265 -5.95 8.33 -7.93
N TYR A 266 -4.95 8.08 -8.74
CA TYR A 266 -5.07 7.89 -10.18
C TYR A 266 -4.65 6.47 -10.53
N ARG A 267 -5.31 5.87 -11.54
CA ARG A 267 -4.92 4.57 -12.07
C ARG A 267 -4.72 4.65 -13.57
N LEU A 268 -3.64 4.05 -14.05
CA LEU A 268 -3.44 3.70 -15.45
C LEU A 268 -3.73 2.20 -15.58
N TYR A 269 -4.75 1.85 -16.31
CA TYR A 269 -5.07 0.47 -16.65
C TYR A 269 -4.68 0.25 -18.10
N ILE A 270 -3.79 -0.72 -18.35
CA ILE A 270 -3.08 -0.88 -19.62
C ILE A 270 -3.35 -2.27 -20.16
N THR A 271 -3.84 -2.34 -21.40
CA THR A 271 -4.09 -3.58 -22.12
C THR A 271 -3.54 -3.51 -23.54
N PRO A 272 -3.20 -4.65 -24.18
CA PRO A 272 -2.84 -4.65 -25.58
C PRO A 272 -3.94 -4.03 -26.45
N ASN A 273 -3.58 -3.14 -27.37
CA ASN A 273 -4.49 -2.63 -28.39
C ASN A 273 -4.59 -3.62 -29.54
N GLU A 274 -5.16 -4.80 -29.28
CA GLU A 274 -5.37 -5.80 -30.32
C GLU A 274 -6.81 -5.70 -30.82
N VAL A 275 -6.94 -5.51 -32.12
CA VAL A 275 -8.18 -5.85 -32.80
C VAL A 275 -8.30 -7.37 -32.73
N ILE A 276 -8.99 -7.88 -31.71
CA ILE A 276 -9.34 -9.30 -31.68
C ILE A 276 -10.18 -9.53 -32.93
N PRO A 277 -9.70 -10.29 -33.94
CA PRO A 277 -10.51 -10.64 -35.09
C PRO A 277 -11.75 -11.31 -34.52
N ARG A 278 -12.92 -10.70 -34.67
CA ARG A 278 -14.18 -11.35 -34.31
C ARG A 278 -14.18 -12.69 -35.04
N SER A 279 -14.11 -13.78 -34.29
CA SER A 279 -14.22 -15.11 -34.86
C SER A 279 -15.46 -15.13 -35.75
N PRO A 280 -15.39 -15.54 -37.01
CA PRO A 280 -16.58 -15.62 -37.87
C PRO A 280 -17.57 -16.69 -37.42
N PHE A 281 -17.36 -17.32 -36.27
CA PHE A 281 -18.14 -18.47 -35.77
C PHE A 281 -19.25 -18.15 -34.74
N LEU A 282 -19.68 -16.92 -34.62
CA LEU A 282 -20.90 -16.64 -33.84
C LEU A 282 -22.11 -16.37 -34.76
N GLY A 283 -22.40 -17.32 -35.65
CA GLY A 283 -23.52 -17.24 -36.61
C GLY A 283 -24.45 -18.45 -36.63
N GLU A 284 -24.51 -19.27 -35.58
CA GLU A 284 -25.59 -20.25 -35.45
C GLU A 284 -26.31 -20.07 -34.13
N VAL A 285 -27.46 -19.45 -34.18
CA VAL A 285 -28.47 -19.52 -33.13
C VAL A 285 -29.02 -20.94 -33.13
N ILE A 286 -28.58 -21.77 -32.19
CA ILE A 286 -29.22 -23.06 -31.94
C ILE A 286 -30.55 -22.73 -31.21
N SER A 287 -31.64 -22.78 -31.93
CA SER A 287 -32.97 -22.82 -31.31
C SER A 287 -33.18 -24.18 -30.71
N ILE A 288 -33.21 -24.29 -29.38
CA ILE A 288 -33.61 -25.49 -28.66
C ILE A 288 -35.15 -25.52 -28.66
N PRO A 289 -35.80 -26.66 -29.06
CA PRO A 289 -37.23 -26.79 -29.08
C PRO A 289 -37.89 -26.80 -27.69
#